data_ad4aca36b5387df890e77f874e609e1f
#
_entry.id   ad4aca36b5387df890e77f874e609e1f
#
_cell.length_a   1.000
_cell.length_b   1.000
_cell.length_c   1.000
_cell.angle_alpha   90.00
_cell.angle_beta   90.00
_cell.angle_gamma   90.00
#
_symmetry.space_group_name_H-M   'P 1'
#
loop_
_entity.id
_entity.type
_entity.pdbx_description
1 polymer ?
#
loop_
_entity_poly.entity_id
_entity_poly.type
_entity_poly.pdbx_seq_one_letter_code
_entity_poly.pdbx_strand_id
1 'polypeptide(L)'
;MNLTLKVWRQKNTDAQGKFETYPVSGISSEMSFLEMFDVLNERLINEGKEPIAFDHDCREGICGACSMHINGRAHGPWAGTTTCQLHMRAFKDGDTVTVEPWRAGAFPVVKDLTVDRGAFDRIIEAGGYISVNTGNAQDANCLPINKDDADAAFAAAACIGCGACVAACKNSSAMLFLSAKVSQLSLLPQGQPERKSRALNMVAQMDKELFGSCTNTGACEAECPKEISLTNIARLNREFISAGFTYEK
;
A
#
# COMPACT_ATOMS: atom_id res chain seq x y z
N MET A 1 25.44 0.15 15.59
CA MET A 1 24.71 1.33 16.10
C MET A 1 23.77 0.91 17.21
N ASN A 2 23.42 1.86 18.08
CA ASN A 2 22.45 1.67 19.16
C ASN A 2 21.28 2.61 18.93
N LEU A 3 20.06 2.13 19.13
CA LEU A 3 18.84 2.89 18.90
C LEU A 3 17.86 2.68 20.03
N THR A 4 16.90 3.58 20.16
CA THR A 4 15.75 3.41 21.02
C THR A 4 14.49 3.34 20.16
N LEU A 5 13.82 2.18 20.14
CA LEU A 5 12.59 2.02 19.41
C LEU A 5 11.39 2.31 20.32
N LYS A 6 10.48 3.18 19.88
CA LYS A 6 9.15 3.36 20.46
C LYS A 6 8.13 2.70 19.56
N VAL A 7 7.69 1.50 19.93
CA VAL A 7 6.82 0.67 19.09
C VAL A 7 5.41 0.63 19.67
N TRP A 8 4.43 0.81 18.80
CA TRP A 8 3.03 0.62 19.16
C TRP A 8 2.75 -0.84 19.48
N ARG A 9 2.18 -1.10 20.65
CA ARG A 9 1.76 -2.43 21.09
C ARG A 9 0.27 -2.42 21.35
N GLN A 10 -0.42 -3.37 20.75
CA GLN A 10 -1.87 -3.55 20.88
C GLN A 10 -2.21 -5.03 20.76
N LYS A 11 -2.91 -5.58 21.74
CA LYS A 11 -3.17 -7.02 21.85
C LYS A 11 -4.12 -7.53 20.76
N ASN A 12 -5.15 -6.77 20.45
CA ASN A 12 -6.18 -7.06 19.44
C ASN A 12 -6.93 -5.78 19.06
N THR A 13 -7.91 -5.89 18.18
CA THR A 13 -8.70 -4.77 17.65
C THR A 13 -9.42 -3.98 18.74
N ASP A 14 -9.92 -4.64 19.80
CA ASP A 14 -10.72 -4.03 20.86
C ASP A 14 -9.87 -3.46 22.01
N ALA A 15 -8.60 -3.84 22.08
CA ALA A 15 -7.70 -3.40 23.13
C ALA A 15 -7.16 -1.99 22.87
N GLN A 16 -7.02 -1.20 23.93
CA GLN A 16 -6.31 0.06 23.85
C GLN A 16 -4.81 -0.21 23.65
N GLY A 17 -4.24 0.35 22.57
CA GLY A 17 -2.81 0.27 22.34
C GLY A 17 -2.02 1.35 23.07
N LYS A 18 -0.72 1.12 23.23
CA LYS A 18 0.23 2.05 23.84
C LYS A 18 1.61 1.91 23.19
N PHE A 19 2.45 2.94 23.34
CA PHE A 19 3.85 2.83 22.99
C PHE A 19 4.64 2.10 24.07
N GLU A 20 5.49 1.17 23.66
CA GLU A 20 6.51 0.56 24.50
C GLU A 20 7.90 0.86 23.94
N THR A 21 8.88 0.98 24.84
CA THR A 21 10.23 1.40 24.49
C THR A 21 11.19 0.22 24.57
N TYR A 22 11.96 0.01 23.50
CA TYR A 22 12.92 -1.08 23.37
C TYR A 22 14.29 -0.52 22.99
N PRO A 23 15.32 -0.64 23.85
CA PRO A 23 16.70 -0.37 23.44
C PRO A 23 17.17 -1.49 22.52
N VAL A 24 17.76 -1.16 21.39
CA VAL A 24 18.44 -2.11 20.49
C VAL A 24 19.89 -1.69 20.33
N SER A 25 20.81 -2.64 20.42
CA SER A 25 22.24 -2.41 20.37
C SER A 25 22.92 -3.40 19.43
N GLY A 26 24.11 -3.04 18.93
CA GLY A 26 24.88 -3.90 18.04
C GLY A 26 24.30 -4.03 16.63
N ILE A 27 23.38 -3.13 16.22
CA ILE A 27 22.76 -3.14 14.91
C ILE A 27 23.74 -2.66 13.84
N SER A 28 23.88 -3.45 12.75
CA SER A 28 24.66 -3.04 11.59
C SER A 28 23.90 -2.00 10.77
N SER A 29 24.60 -1.02 10.22
CA SER A 29 24.04 -0.04 9.28
C SER A 29 23.53 -0.69 7.99
N GLU A 30 24.04 -1.87 7.64
CA GLU A 30 23.68 -2.61 6.43
C GLU A 30 22.46 -3.52 6.60
N MET A 31 22.01 -3.76 7.82
CA MET A 31 20.74 -4.48 8.08
C MET A 31 19.57 -3.72 7.48
N SER A 32 18.57 -4.44 6.99
CA SER A 32 17.25 -3.87 6.72
C SER A 32 16.52 -3.56 8.02
N PHE A 33 15.52 -2.69 7.93
CA PHE A 33 14.67 -2.35 9.08
C PHE A 33 13.94 -3.58 9.64
N LEU A 34 13.54 -4.52 8.78
CA LEU A 34 12.89 -5.76 9.22
C LEU A 34 13.87 -6.73 9.89
N GLU A 35 15.13 -6.83 9.43
CA GLU A 35 16.14 -7.63 10.12
C GLU A 35 16.42 -7.11 11.53
N MET A 36 16.43 -5.79 11.71
CA MET A 36 16.53 -5.19 13.05
C MET A 36 15.36 -5.62 13.95
N PHE A 37 14.13 -5.69 13.40
CA PHE A 37 12.95 -6.23 14.11
C PHE A 37 13.08 -7.72 14.42
N ASP A 38 13.64 -8.51 13.50
CA ASP A 38 13.89 -9.94 13.75
C ASP A 38 14.86 -10.11 14.93
N VAL A 39 15.97 -9.34 14.97
CA VAL A 39 16.93 -9.35 16.10
C VAL A 39 16.27 -8.95 17.42
N LEU A 40 15.43 -7.91 17.40
CA LEU A 40 14.65 -7.50 18.58
C LEU A 40 13.70 -8.60 19.05
N ASN A 41 12.95 -9.19 18.14
CA ASN A 41 11.98 -10.23 18.46
C ASN A 41 12.65 -11.51 18.98
N GLU A 42 13.79 -11.92 18.40
CA GLU A 42 14.59 -13.02 18.92
C GLU A 42 15.00 -12.78 20.37
N ARG A 43 15.48 -11.58 20.67
CA ARG A 43 15.83 -11.20 22.05
C ARG A 43 14.62 -11.27 22.99
N LEU A 44 13.47 -10.72 22.57
CA LEU A 44 12.23 -10.75 23.37
C LEU A 44 11.80 -12.19 23.68
N ILE A 45 11.85 -13.08 22.70
CA ILE A 45 11.52 -14.50 22.85
C ILE A 45 12.47 -15.17 23.85
N ASN A 46 13.78 -14.92 23.73
CA ASN A 46 14.79 -15.47 24.65
C ASN A 46 14.62 -14.95 26.10
N GLU A 47 14.07 -13.74 26.25
CA GLU A 47 13.70 -13.17 27.55
C GLU A 47 12.33 -13.66 28.08
N GLY A 48 11.62 -14.52 27.36
CA GLY A 48 10.27 -14.98 27.68
C GLY A 48 9.19 -13.89 27.52
N LYS A 49 9.47 -12.86 26.75
CA LYS A 49 8.55 -11.76 26.43
C LYS A 49 7.85 -11.99 25.09
N GLU A 50 6.67 -11.41 24.94
CA GLU A 50 5.91 -11.50 23.70
C GLU A 50 6.59 -10.69 22.56
N PRO A 51 6.88 -11.31 21.40
CA PRO A 51 7.46 -10.61 20.27
C PRO A 51 6.48 -9.58 19.70
N ILE A 52 7.02 -8.62 18.95
CA ILE A 52 6.24 -7.61 18.25
C ILE A 52 5.65 -8.25 16.99
N ALA A 53 4.32 -8.16 16.81
CA ALA A 53 3.66 -8.62 15.61
C ALA A 53 3.81 -7.58 14.49
N PHE A 54 4.32 -8.00 13.34
CA PHE A 54 4.38 -7.21 12.11
C PHE A 54 4.32 -8.12 10.89
N ASP A 55 3.75 -7.61 9.81
CA ASP A 55 3.63 -8.38 8.57
C ASP A 55 4.87 -8.22 7.70
N HIS A 56 5.31 -9.31 7.12
CA HIS A 56 6.36 -9.37 6.11
C HIS A 56 6.19 -10.63 5.26
N ASP A 57 6.72 -10.57 4.01
CA ASP A 57 6.73 -11.74 3.12
C ASP A 57 7.93 -11.67 2.18
N CYS A 58 7.81 -11.00 1.01
CA CYS A 58 8.83 -11.04 -0.05
C CYS A 58 10.21 -10.49 0.35
N ARG A 59 10.26 -9.50 1.24
CA ARG A 59 11.45 -8.70 1.62
C ARG A 59 12.17 -8.03 0.43
N GLU A 60 11.50 -7.93 -0.74
CA GLU A 60 12.00 -7.37 -1.99
C GLU A 60 11.21 -6.15 -2.47
N GLY A 61 10.28 -5.63 -1.64
CA GLY A 61 9.48 -4.46 -1.97
C GLY A 61 8.39 -4.69 -3.02
N ILE A 62 7.88 -5.90 -3.19
CA ILE A 62 6.89 -6.24 -4.23
C ILE A 62 5.57 -6.79 -3.71
N CYS A 63 5.45 -7.20 -2.44
CA CYS A 63 4.21 -7.81 -1.92
C CYS A 63 3.31 -6.84 -1.15
N GLY A 64 3.82 -5.71 -0.68
CA GLY A 64 3.07 -4.73 0.10
C GLY A 64 2.74 -5.14 1.54
N ALA A 65 3.28 -6.26 2.06
CA ALA A 65 2.95 -6.75 3.40
C ALA A 65 3.57 -5.90 4.53
N CYS A 66 4.84 -5.49 4.40
CA CYS A 66 5.64 -4.82 5.43
C CYS A 66 5.21 -3.36 5.72
N SER A 67 3.94 -3.13 5.98
CA SER A 67 3.34 -1.81 6.05
C SER A 67 3.34 -1.25 7.47
N MET A 68 4.08 -0.15 7.70
CA MET A 68 4.11 0.56 8.97
C MET A 68 4.57 2.02 8.81
N HIS A 69 4.19 2.88 9.75
CA HIS A 69 4.77 4.21 9.89
C HIS A 69 6.08 4.13 10.66
N ILE A 70 7.11 4.81 10.16
CA ILE A 70 8.38 4.99 10.83
C ILE A 70 8.63 6.49 10.95
N ASN A 71 8.73 7.00 12.16
CA ASN A 71 8.82 8.43 12.46
C ASN A 71 7.72 9.26 11.78
N GLY A 72 6.49 8.73 11.74
CA GLY A 72 5.32 9.40 11.16
C GLY A 72 5.23 9.38 9.64
N ARG A 73 6.18 8.73 8.94
CA ARG A 73 6.14 8.56 7.48
C ARG A 73 5.84 7.12 7.11
N ALA A 74 5.01 6.94 6.09
CA ALA A 74 4.71 5.62 5.56
C ALA A 74 5.98 4.99 4.98
N HIS A 75 6.32 3.78 5.43
CA HIS A 75 7.54 3.04 5.08
C HIS A 75 8.88 3.68 5.53
N GLY A 76 8.87 4.85 6.16
CA GLY A 76 10.07 5.50 6.70
C GLY A 76 10.61 6.67 5.87
N PRO A 77 11.85 7.11 6.11
CA PRO A 77 12.35 8.39 5.62
C PRO A 77 12.71 8.42 4.13
N TRP A 78 12.93 7.27 3.49
CA TRP A 78 13.34 7.23 2.09
C TRP A 78 12.13 7.20 1.14
N ALA A 79 12.14 8.10 0.15
CA ALA A 79 11.14 8.08 -0.91
C ALA A 79 11.29 6.84 -1.81
N GLY A 80 10.19 6.40 -2.45
CA GLY A 80 10.20 5.27 -3.38
C GLY A 80 10.63 3.93 -2.77
N THR A 81 10.57 3.79 -1.42
CA THR A 81 11.16 2.66 -0.70
C THR A 81 10.13 2.02 0.23
N THR A 82 10.06 0.69 0.25
CA THR A 82 9.26 -0.07 1.21
C THR A 82 10.02 -0.31 2.51
N THR A 83 9.32 -0.60 3.60
CA THR A 83 9.95 -0.86 4.91
C THR A 83 10.99 -2.00 4.85
N CYS A 84 10.74 -3.04 4.06
CA CYS A 84 11.70 -4.16 3.93
C CYS A 84 12.98 -3.80 3.18
N GLN A 85 12.98 -2.71 2.41
CA GLN A 85 14.14 -2.21 1.67
C GLN A 85 14.79 -1.00 2.36
N LEU A 86 14.19 -0.49 3.45
CA LEU A 86 14.78 0.55 4.28
C LEU A 86 15.93 -0.07 5.10
N HIS A 87 17.13 0.50 4.99
CA HIS A 87 18.29 0.05 5.74
C HIS A 87 18.58 0.91 6.97
N MET A 88 19.21 0.32 7.97
CA MET A 88 19.50 0.99 9.24
C MET A 88 20.43 2.21 9.09
N ARG A 89 21.20 2.31 8.02
CA ARG A 89 21.99 3.52 7.68
C ARG A 89 21.16 4.78 7.41
N ALA A 90 19.81 4.64 7.31
CA ALA A 90 18.90 5.79 7.28
C ALA A 90 18.80 6.52 8.64
N PHE A 91 19.31 5.93 9.72
CA PHE A 91 19.26 6.42 11.09
C PHE A 91 20.66 6.64 11.63
N LYS A 92 20.77 7.43 12.69
CA LYS A 92 22.02 7.71 13.37
C LYS A 92 22.13 6.94 14.70
N ASP A 93 23.35 6.67 15.13
CA ASP A 93 23.59 6.10 16.45
C ASP A 93 22.98 6.99 17.54
N GLY A 94 22.23 6.39 18.46
CA GLY A 94 21.49 7.09 19.52
C GLY A 94 20.10 7.59 19.14
N ASP A 95 19.67 7.46 17.89
CA ASP A 95 18.34 7.92 17.48
C ASP A 95 17.22 7.20 18.24
N THR A 96 16.12 7.94 18.46
CA THR A 96 14.84 7.37 18.87
C THR A 96 13.92 7.26 17.65
N VAL A 97 13.49 6.04 17.33
CA VAL A 97 12.64 5.73 16.17
C VAL A 97 11.27 5.29 16.64
N THR A 98 10.23 5.98 16.20
CA THR A 98 8.83 5.64 16.50
C THR A 98 8.26 4.77 15.40
N VAL A 99 7.62 3.66 15.77
CA VAL A 99 7.02 2.71 14.82
C VAL A 99 5.56 2.46 15.18
N GLU A 100 4.67 2.61 14.20
CA GLU A 100 3.21 2.52 14.36
C GLU A 100 2.57 1.76 13.20
N PRO A 101 1.39 1.12 13.43
CA PRO A 101 0.59 0.55 12.35
C PRO A 101 -0.02 1.67 11.49
N TRP A 102 -0.60 1.31 10.33
CA TRP A 102 -1.50 2.21 9.61
C TRP A 102 -2.69 2.58 10.50
N ARG A 103 -2.96 3.88 10.66
CA ARG A 103 -4.06 4.39 11.47
C ARG A 103 -5.19 4.92 10.57
N ALA A 104 -5.81 4.05 9.82
CA ALA A 104 -6.99 4.37 9.02
C ALA A 104 -8.18 3.54 9.51
N GLY A 105 -9.39 4.12 9.53
CA GLY A 105 -10.59 3.41 9.94
C GLY A 105 -10.88 2.16 9.11
N ALA A 106 -10.49 2.19 7.83
CA ALA A 106 -10.61 1.04 6.92
C ALA A 106 -9.54 -0.05 7.13
N PHE A 107 -8.52 0.20 7.98
CA PHE A 107 -7.45 -0.73 8.32
C PHE A 107 -7.39 -0.96 9.83
N PRO A 108 -8.34 -1.70 10.41
CA PRO A 108 -8.33 -1.97 11.85
C PRO A 108 -7.07 -2.72 12.25
N VAL A 109 -6.51 -2.37 13.42
CA VAL A 109 -5.32 -3.06 13.95
C VAL A 109 -5.71 -4.44 14.43
N VAL A 110 -5.09 -5.46 13.87
CA VAL A 110 -5.24 -6.86 14.30
C VAL A 110 -4.41 -7.11 15.55
N LYS A 111 -3.12 -6.76 15.49
CA LYS A 111 -2.18 -6.86 16.62
C LYS A 111 -0.94 -6.01 16.34
N ASP A 112 -0.50 -5.25 17.31
CA ASP A 112 0.70 -4.39 17.26
C ASP A 112 0.79 -3.56 15.98
N LEU A 113 1.63 -3.96 15.03
CA LEU A 113 1.85 -3.27 13.74
C LEU A 113 1.05 -3.88 12.59
N THR A 114 0.41 -5.03 12.80
CA THR A 114 -0.39 -5.74 11.81
C THR A 114 -1.79 -5.14 11.72
N VAL A 115 -2.25 -4.85 10.51
CA VAL A 115 -3.58 -4.31 10.22
C VAL A 115 -4.33 -5.19 9.21
N ASP A 116 -5.66 -5.23 9.31
CA ASP A 116 -6.52 -5.85 8.30
C ASP A 116 -6.64 -4.92 7.08
N ARG A 117 -6.25 -5.40 5.91
CA ARG A 117 -6.37 -4.70 4.62
C ARG A 117 -7.42 -5.33 3.70
N GLY A 118 -8.30 -6.17 4.21
CA GLY A 118 -9.36 -6.84 3.47
C GLY A 118 -10.29 -5.86 2.71
N ALA A 119 -10.37 -4.59 3.15
CA ALA A 119 -11.07 -3.54 2.41
C ALA A 119 -10.50 -3.33 0.99
N PHE A 120 -9.18 -3.47 0.80
CA PHE A 120 -8.57 -3.40 -0.52
C PHE A 120 -8.93 -4.61 -1.40
N ASP A 121 -8.97 -5.79 -0.81
CA ASP A 121 -9.34 -7.01 -1.54
C ASP A 121 -10.77 -6.91 -2.05
N ARG A 122 -11.72 -6.45 -1.23
CA ARG A 122 -13.12 -6.24 -1.64
C ARG A 122 -13.26 -5.17 -2.73
N ILE A 123 -12.43 -4.14 -2.75
CA ILE A 123 -12.39 -3.17 -3.87
C ILE A 123 -11.91 -3.85 -5.15
N ILE A 124 -10.87 -4.69 -5.10
CA ILE A 124 -10.39 -5.43 -6.28
C ILE A 124 -11.43 -6.46 -6.76
N GLU A 125 -12.08 -7.18 -5.85
CA GLU A 125 -13.18 -8.12 -6.19
C GLU A 125 -14.32 -7.42 -6.93
N ALA A 126 -14.62 -6.17 -6.61
CA ALA A 126 -15.71 -5.40 -7.24
C ALA A 126 -15.49 -5.08 -8.72
N GLY A 127 -14.25 -5.16 -9.24
CA GLY A 127 -14.01 -4.85 -10.65
C GLY A 127 -12.53 -4.89 -11.10
N GLY A 128 -11.60 -5.21 -10.22
CA GLY A 128 -10.16 -5.22 -10.52
C GLY A 128 -9.67 -6.42 -11.34
N TYR A 129 -10.54 -7.05 -12.11
CA TYR A 129 -10.30 -8.26 -12.90
C TYR A 129 -10.66 -8.08 -14.38
N ILE A 130 -10.32 -9.08 -15.19
CA ILE A 130 -10.78 -9.23 -16.58
C ILE A 130 -11.52 -10.56 -16.72
N SER A 131 -12.66 -10.58 -17.45
CA SER A 131 -13.46 -11.78 -17.68
C SER A 131 -13.29 -12.35 -19.10
N VAL A 132 -12.70 -11.59 -20.01
CA VAL A 132 -12.54 -12.03 -21.41
C VAL A 132 -11.39 -13.02 -21.54
N ASN A 133 -11.59 -14.05 -22.34
CA ASN A 133 -10.50 -14.88 -22.84
C ASN A 133 -9.77 -14.11 -23.95
N THR A 134 -8.52 -13.74 -23.67
CA THR A 134 -7.69 -12.99 -24.64
C THR A 134 -7.10 -13.86 -25.76
N GLY A 135 -7.34 -15.17 -25.74
CA GLY A 135 -6.88 -16.10 -26.77
C GLY A 135 -5.37 -16.30 -26.78
N ASN A 136 -4.83 -16.58 -27.96
CA ASN A 136 -3.40 -16.79 -28.21
C ASN A 136 -2.67 -15.47 -28.49
N ALA A 137 -1.34 -15.53 -28.60
CA ALA A 137 -0.53 -14.43 -29.06
C ALA A 137 -1.02 -13.94 -30.44
N GLN A 138 -1.03 -12.63 -30.60
CA GLN A 138 -1.43 -11.99 -31.86
C GLN A 138 -0.39 -12.19 -32.95
N ASP A 139 -0.78 -12.02 -34.21
CA ASP A 139 0.14 -12.05 -35.34
C ASP A 139 1.23 -10.99 -35.21
N ALA A 140 2.41 -11.28 -35.70
CA ALA A 140 3.60 -10.46 -35.57
C ALA A 140 3.44 -9.01 -36.14
N ASN A 141 2.50 -8.82 -37.07
CA ASN A 141 2.22 -7.51 -37.69
C ASN A 141 1.05 -6.76 -37.04
N CYS A 142 0.46 -7.28 -35.98
CA CYS A 142 -0.59 -6.57 -35.26
C CYS A 142 -0.01 -5.40 -34.47
N LEU A 143 -0.70 -4.26 -34.44
CA LEU A 143 -0.44 -3.14 -33.58
C LEU A 143 -1.42 -3.19 -32.39
N PRO A 144 -1.09 -3.92 -31.31
CA PRO A 144 -2.05 -4.18 -30.24
C PRO A 144 -2.36 -2.94 -29.43
N ILE A 145 -1.35 -2.15 -29.09
CA ILE A 145 -1.46 -0.95 -28.22
C ILE A 145 -0.32 0.01 -28.59
N ASN A 146 -0.58 1.32 -28.52
CA ASN A 146 0.53 2.27 -28.62
C ASN A 146 1.41 2.20 -27.35
N LYS A 147 2.68 2.62 -27.52
CA LYS A 147 3.66 2.53 -26.43
C LYS A 147 3.30 3.38 -25.23
N ASP A 148 2.76 4.59 -25.42
CA ASP A 148 2.45 5.51 -24.33
C ASP A 148 1.33 4.96 -23.44
N ASP A 149 0.29 4.34 -24.02
CA ASP A 149 -0.78 3.70 -23.28
C ASP A 149 -0.26 2.44 -22.54
N ALA A 150 0.59 1.65 -23.18
CA ALA A 150 1.20 0.49 -22.56
C ALA A 150 2.08 0.89 -21.36
N ASP A 151 2.96 1.87 -21.54
CA ASP A 151 3.84 2.37 -20.46
C ASP A 151 3.02 2.94 -19.29
N ALA A 152 1.98 3.71 -19.56
CA ALA A 152 1.08 4.23 -18.54
C ALA A 152 0.30 3.12 -17.81
N ALA A 153 -0.13 2.08 -18.53
CA ALA A 153 -0.79 0.92 -17.93
C ALA A 153 0.13 0.15 -17.00
N PHE A 154 1.37 -0.10 -17.43
CA PHE A 154 2.37 -0.81 -16.62
C PHE A 154 2.83 0.01 -15.42
N ALA A 155 3.00 1.33 -15.56
CA ALA A 155 3.29 2.20 -14.43
C ALA A 155 2.17 2.15 -13.38
N ALA A 156 0.91 2.15 -13.81
CA ALA A 156 -0.23 1.99 -12.90
C ALA A 156 -0.30 0.58 -12.27
N ALA A 157 0.08 -0.47 -13.03
CA ALA A 157 0.12 -1.86 -12.57
C ALA A 157 1.18 -2.11 -11.48
N ALA A 158 2.17 -1.22 -11.34
CA ALA A 158 3.22 -1.34 -10.32
C ALA A 158 2.69 -1.23 -8.88
N CYS A 159 1.42 -0.84 -8.67
CA CYS A 159 0.81 -0.78 -7.35
C CYS A 159 0.82 -2.14 -6.65
N ILE A 160 1.40 -2.19 -5.44
CA ILE A 160 1.53 -3.41 -4.62
C ILE A 160 0.48 -3.52 -3.51
N GLY A 161 -0.49 -2.63 -3.45
CA GLY A 161 -1.56 -2.67 -2.44
C GLY A 161 -1.09 -2.49 -0.99
N CYS A 162 0.04 -1.82 -0.75
CA CYS A 162 0.62 -1.70 0.59
C CYS A 162 -0.19 -0.82 1.56
N GLY A 163 -1.01 0.11 1.06
CA GLY A 163 -1.81 1.01 1.88
C GLY A 163 -1.12 2.32 2.29
N ALA A 164 0.13 2.58 1.89
CA ALA A 164 0.86 3.81 2.20
C ALA A 164 0.09 5.08 1.75
N CYS A 165 -0.57 5.03 0.60
CA CYS A 165 -1.39 6.12 0.08
C CYS A 165 -2.58 6.48 1.00
N VAL A 166 -3.20 5.49 1.61
CA VAL A 166 -4.28 5.70 2.60
C VAL A 166 -3.71 6.24 3.90
N ALA A 167 -2.63 5.64 4.39
CA ALA A 167 -1.99 6.03 5.63
C ALA A 167 -1.44 7.46 5.60
N ALA A 168 -0.90 7.90 4.47
CA ALA A 168 -0.40 9.27 4.28
C ALA A 168 -1.50 10.31 4.04
N CYS A 169 -2.69 9.88 3.63
CA CYS A 169 -3.79 10.78 3.30
C CYS A 169 -4.48 11.29 4.56
N LYS A 170 -4.65 12.62 4.69
CA LYS A 170 -5.39 13.23 5.82
C LYS A 170 -6.83 12.71 5.96
N ASN A 171 -7.43 12.30 4.86
CA ASN A 171 -8.79 11.77 4.81
C ASN A 171 -8.83 10.25 4.73
N SER A 172 -7.70 9.56 4.79
CA SER A 172 -7.59 8.10 4.60
C SER A 172 -8.28 7.63 3.31
N SER A 173 -8.09 8.35 2.20
CA SER A 173 -8.72 8.04 0.91
C SER A 173 -7.96 6.94 0.17
N ALA A 174 -8.69 5.96 -0.40
CA ALA A 174 -8.13 4.90 -1.22
C ALA A 174 -8.06 5.25 -2.73
N MET A 175 -8.32 6.51 -3.10
CA MET A 175 -8.41 6.93 -4.51
C MET A 175 -7.18 6.58 -5.34
N LEU A 176 -5.95 6.71 -4.80
CA LEU A 176 -4.75 6.36 -5.56
C LEU A 176 -4.66 4.86 -5.83
N PHE A 177 -4.96 4.02 -4.83
CA PHE A 177 -5.00 2.57 -4.97
C PHE A 177 -6.01 2.12 -6.03
N LEU A 178 -7.25 2.58 -5.89
CA LEU A 178 -8.33 2.25 -6.82
C LEU A 178 -8.04 2.75 -8.23
N SER A 179 -7.58 4.00 -8.36
CA SER A 179 -7.29 4.61 -9.65
C SER A 179 -6.16 3.92 -10.41
N ALA A 180 -5.18 3.38 -9.72
CA ALA A 180 -4.10 2.61 -10.34
C ALA A 180 -4.65 1.38 -11.08
N LYS A 181 -5.53 0.60 -10.45
CA LYS A 181 -6.15 -0.58 -11.08
C LYS A 181 -7.10 -0.20 -12.21
N VAL A 182 -7.94 0.81 -12.02
CA VAL A 182 -8.82 1.29 -13.09
C VAL A 182 -8.02 1.83 -14.28
N SER A 183 -6.96 2.61 -14.04
CA SER A 183 -6.10 3.11 -15.12
C SER A 183 -5.43 1.99 -15.89
N GLN A 184 -4.81 1.02 -15.19
CA GLN A 184 -4.19 -0.15 -15.82
C GLN A 184 -5.15 -0.81 -16.83
N LEU A 185 -6.35 -1.16 -16.38
CA LEU A 185 -7.28 -1.94 -17.20
C LEU A 185 -8.04 -1.08 -18.23
N SER A 186 -8.23 0.23 -18.01
CA SER A 186 -8.85 1.11 -18.99
C SER A 186 -7.95 1.42 -20.20
N LEU A 187 -6.63 1.28 -20.03
CA LEU A 187 -5.65 1.49 -21.12
C LEU A 187 -5.36 0.22 -21.91
N LEU A 188 -5.67 -0.95 -21.35
CA LEU A 188 -5.39 -2.24 -21.98
C LEU A 188 -6.62 -2.78 -22.71
N PRO A 189 -6.44 -3.46 -23.86
CA PRO A 189 -7.55 -4.08 -24.62
C PRO A 189 -8.38 -5.05 -23.77
N GLN A 190 -7.72 -5.83 -22.92
CA GLN A 190 -8.32 -6.85 -22.06
C GLN A 190 -9.32 -6.26 -21.05
N GLY A 191 -9.14 -5.01 -20.67
CA GLY A 191 -9.97 -4.34 -19.67
C GLY A 191 -11.19 -3.62 -20.26
N GLN A 192 -11.37 -3.58 -21.58
CA GLN A 192 -12.43 -2.80 -22.21
C GLN A 192 -13.85 -3.30 -21.95
N PRO A 193 -14.15 -4.62 -21.93
CA PRO A 193 -15.51 -5.12 -21.69
C PRO A 193 -16.08 -4.63 -20.35
N GLU A 194 -15.30 -4.65 -19.27
CA GLU A 194 -15.75 -4.22 -17.95
C GLU A 194 -15.40 -2.76 -17.63
N ARG A 195 -14.88 -1.97 -18.56
CA ARG A 195 -14.32 -0.63 -18.30
C ARG A 195 -15.28 0.28 -17.52
N LYS A 196 -16.56 0.35 -17.94
CA LYS A 196 -17.57 1.20 -17.31
C LYS A 196 -18.05 0.63 -15.98
N SER A 197 -18.44 -0.63 -15.95
CA SER A 197 -18.91 -1.31 -14.73
C SER A 197 -17.81 -1.35 -13.68
N ARG A 198 -16.55 -1.56 -14.07
CA ARG A 198 -15.39 -1.50 -13.18
C ARG A 198 -15.29 -0.17 -12.45
N ALA A 199 -15.32 0.94 -13.18
CA ALA A 199 -15.20 2.26 -12.57
C ALA A 199 -16.34 2.52 -11.56
N LEU A 200 -17.56 2.19 -11.92
CA LEU A 200 -18.74 2.37 -11.05
C LEU A 200 -18.70 1.44 -9.82
N ASN A 201 -18.45 0.16 -10.03
CA ASN A 201 -18.51 -0.83 -8.95
C ASN A 201 -17.36 -0.66 -7.94
N MET A 202 -16.15 -0.41 -8.42
CA MET A 202 -14.99 -0.23 -7.54
C MET A 202 -15.10 1.06 -6.72
N VAL A 203 -15.63 2.16 -7.28
CA VAL A 203 -15.89 3.40 -6.53
C VAL A 203 -17.00 3.15 -5.50
N ALA A 204 -18.10 2.52 -5.89
CA ALA A 204 -19.18 2.20 -4.96
C ALA A 204 -18.74 1.29 -3.81
N GLN A 205 -17.82 0.35 -4.07
CA GLN A 205 -17.25 -0.49 -3.03
C GLN A 205 -16.32 0.33 -2.11
N MET A 206 -15.44 1.17 -2.67
CA MET A 206 -14.58 2.05 -1.87
C MET A 206 -15.39 2.93 -0.91
N ASP A 207 -16.53 3.47 -1.37
CA ASP A 207 -17.41 4.32 -0.55
C ASP A 207 -18.04 3.54 0.63
N LYS A 208 -18.18 2.22 0.52
CA LYS A 208 -18.68 1.35 1.60
C LYS A 208 -17.62 0.98 2.65
N GLU A 209 -16.33 1.09 2.31
CA GLU A 209 -15.21 0.56 3.11
C GLU A 209 -14.61 1.57 4.11
N LEU A 210 -15.35 2.62 4.46
CA LEU A 210 -14.91 3.66 5.41
C LEU A 210 -13.68 4.48 4.97
N PHE A 211 -13.36 4.49 3.68
CA PHE A 211 -12.37 5.40 3.13
C PHE A 211 -12.93 6.79 2.96
N GLY A 212 -12.15 7.79 3.30
CA GLY A 212 -12.56 9.19 3.15
C GLY A 212 -12.44 9.70 1.71
N SER A 213 -13.10 10.83 1.46
CA SER A 213 -13.09 11.50 0.15
C SER A 213 -11.72 12.12 -0.18
N CYS A 214 -11.32 12.03 -1.43
CA CYS A 214 -10.08 12.64 -1.92
C CYS A 214 -10.22 14.17 -2.00
N THR A 215 -9.28 14.90 -1.40
CA THR A 215 -9.15 16.37 -1.51
C THR A 215 -7.93 16.79 -2.32
N ASN A 216 -7.33 15.87 -3.05
CA ASN A 216 -6.21 16.08 -3.98
C ASN A 216 -4.97 16.77 -3.35
N THR A 217 -4.61 16.36 -2.12
CA THR A 217 -3.45 16.95 -1.40
C THR A 217 -2.09 16.47 -1.93
N GLY A 218 -2.04 15.37 -2.69
CA GLY A 218 -0.81 14.81 -3.26
C GLY A 218 0.04 13.96 -2.31
N ALA A 219 -0.28 13.88 -1.02
CA ALA A 219 0.49 13.10 -0.05
C ALA A 219 0.60 11.61 -0.42
N CYS A 220 -0.43 11.04 -1.05
CA CYS A 220 -0.46 9.65 -1.47
C CYS A 220 0.59 9.31 -2.54
N GLU A 221 0.84 10.21 -3.50
CA GLU A 221 1.89 10.04 -4.51
C GLU A 221 3.27 10.21 -3.88
N ALA A 222 3.44 11.22 -3.02
CA ALA A 222 4.72 11.53 -2.36
C ALA A 222 5.22 10.38 -1.46
N GLU A 223 4.33 9.63 -0.83
CA GLU A 223 4.67 8.51 0.05
C GLU A 223 4.52 7.14 -0.62
N CYS A 224 4.23 7.10 -1.93
CA CYS A 224 4.06 5.83 -2.64
C CYS A 224 5.42 5.16 -2.91
N PRO A 225 5.69 3.94 -2.38
CA PRO A 225 6.95 3.25 -2.63
C PRO A 225 7.09 2.75 -4.09
N LYS A 226 6.02 2.85 -4.89
CA LYS A 226 5.99 2.49 -6.31
C LYS A 226 5.72 3.70 -7.23
N GLU A 227 5.77 4.91 -6.69
CA GLU A 227 5.67 6.16 -7.44
C GLU A 227 4.42 6.23 -8.35
N ILE A 228 3.29 5.70 -7.85
CA ILE A 228 2.02 5.73 -8.58
C ILE A 228 1.55 7.19 -8.70
N SER A 229 1.41 7.67 -9.95
CA SER A 229 1.10 9.07 -10.22
C SER A 229 -0.36 9.44 -9.95
N LEU A 230 -0.57 10.68 -9.47
CA LEU A 230 -1.90 11.31 -9.33
C LEU A 230 -2.67 11.42 -10.65
N THR A 231 -2.01 11.34 -11.80
CA THR A 231 -2.66 11.31 -13.11
C THR A 231 -3.67 10.15 -13.23
N ASN A 232 -3.44 9.06 -12.48
CA ASN A 232 -4.37 7.94 -12.39
C ASN A 232 -5.70 8.36 -11.74
N ILE A 233 -5.69 9.24 -10.74
CA ILE A 233 -6.91 9.78 -10.11
C ILE A 233 -7.70 10.62 -11.12
N ALA A 234 -7.03 11.46 -11.90
CA ALA A 234 -7.69 12.23 -12.95
C ALA A 234 -8.33 11.31 -14.01
N ARG A 235 -7.64 10.21 -14.37
CA ARG A 235 -8.18 9.19 -15.29
C ARG A 235 -9.41 8.50 -14.68
N LEU A 236 -9.34 8.06 -13.42
CA LEU A 236 -10.47 7.45 -12.72
C LEU A 236 -11.70 8.38 -12.73
N ASN A 237 -11.52 9.66 -12.41
CA ASN A 237 -12.63 10.62 -12.41
C ASN A 237 -13.29 10.71 -13.79
N ARG A 238 -12.49 10.73 -14.86
CA ARG A 238 -13.00 10.73 -16.23
C ARG A 238 -13.75 9.44 -16.58
N GLU A 239 -13.19 8.28 -16.21
CA GLU A 239 -13.84 6.97 -16.41
C GLU A 239 -15.17 6.89 -15.66
N PHE A 240 -15.20 7.32 -14.42
CA PHE A 240 -16.38 7.30 -13.56
C PHE A 240 -17.50 8.21 -14.11
N ILE A 241 -17.17 9.44 -14.49
CA ILE A 241 -18.14 10.38 -15.08
C ILE A 241 -18.68 9.83 -16.40
N SER A 242 -17.79 9.37 -17.29
CA SER A 242 -18.20 8.78 -18.58
C SER A 242 -19.11 7.57 -18.39
N ALA A 243 -18.78 6.69 -17.44
CA ALA A 243 -19.57 5.52 -17.13
C ALA A 243 -20.97 5.90 -16.60
N GLY A 244 -21.05 6.91 -15.72
CA GLY A 244 -22.32 7.39 -15.17
C GLY A 244 -23.32 7.91 -16.21
N PHE A 245 -22.82 8.47 -17.32
CA PHE A 245 -23.67 8.97 -18.40
C PHE A 245 -24.05 7.90 -19.44
N THR A 246 -23.29 6.85 -19.60
CA THR A 246 -23.39 5.95 -20.76
C THR A 246 -23.62 4.48 -20.41
N TYR A 247 -23.59 4.14 -19.11
CA TYR A 247 -23.83 2.77 -18.65
C TYR A 247 -25.32 2.56 -18.40
N GLU A 248 -25.97 1.84 -19.31
CA GLU A 248 -27.30 1.29 -19.08
C GLU A 248 -27.17 -0.03 -18.30
N LYS A 249 -27.90 -0.14 -17.19
CA LYS A 249 -27.91 -1.34 -16.34
C LYS A 249 -28.67 -2.48 -16.97
#